data_6cddc04686a23b9faea31b39508cc1f5
#
_entry.id   6cddc04686a23b9faea31b39508cc1f5
#
_cell.length_a   1.000
_cell.length_b   1.000
_cell.length_c   1.000
_cell.angle_alpha   90.00
_cell.angle_beta   90.00
_cell.angle_gamma   90.00
#
_symmetry.space_group_name_H-M   'P 1'
#
loop_
_entity.id
_entity.type
_entity.pdbx_description
1 polymer ?
#
loop_
_entity_poly.entity_id
_entity_poly.type
_entity_poly.pdbx_seq_one_letter_code
_entity_poly.pdbx_strand_id
1 'polypeptide(L)'
;LTKSVIYAIFLIDFSPARGVFLIQKNKSSSLQADSTVVPGAERRIPLLHGTDDPFSCVSESLQLVEENLVRAVRSRELDLTRIASHLIDSGGKRVRPMVTLLAYFAFGGQRTQDIVDIATAIELIHTATLLHDDIIDGAETRRGKESAFKKFGLKSTLVTGDFLFIKAFEFAGKFDETVVQWTADACTLLTEGEILQGHFNRNRAVTVEDYLEIVKRKTASLFHTGAKVGAYLAGAHSSLVDEAESYGLNMGIAFQMVDDILDVVGHIDLLGKPIGMDLRDGNPALPIILSVIDGDPATIGAFENGKPTEAQINAALDSIKTGSSIQEAKSLSKRYAREALKAVKKLPPSMYRNGLKSLVQLIIDRDF
;
A
#
# COMPACT_ATOMS: atom_id res chain seq x y z
N LEU A 1 12.61 29.92 4.93
CA LEU A 1 11.25 29.44 4.62
C LEU A 1 11.15 27.91 4.62
N THR A 2 11.82 27.22 5.56
CA THR A 2 11.91 25.74 5.56
C THR A 2 11.61 25.11 6.93
N LYS A 3 11.03 25.81 7.88
CA LYS A 3 10.67 25.25 9.20
C LYS A 3 9.19 25.34 9.58
N SER A 4 8.35 25.95 8.76
CA SER A 4 6.96 26.26 9.15
C SER A 4 5.88 25.30 8.64
N VAL A 5 6.17 24.39 7.69
CA VAL A 5 5.15 23.53 7.07
C VAL A 5 5.02 22.18 7.80
N ILE A 6 6.09 21.69 8.42
CA ILE A 6 6.06 20.42 9.19
C ILE A 6 5.31 20.56 10.52
N TYR A 7 5.20 21.78 11.06
CA TYR A 7 4.51 22.04 12.35
C TYR A 7 2.97 22.19 12.25
N ALA A 8 2.41 22.32 11.05
CA ALA A 8 0.97 22.53 10.88
C ALA A 8 0.13 21.24 10.97
N ILE A 9 0.75 20.06 10.88
CA ILE A 9 0.05 18.77 10.96
C ILE A 9 -0.12 18.29 12.42
N PHE A 10 0.65 18.84 13.38
CA PHE A 10 0.69 18.35 14.76
C PHE A 10 -0.04 19.22 15.82
N LEU A 11 -0.78 20.24 15.42
CA LEU A 11 -1.58 21.06 16.36
C LEU A 11 -3.07 20.99 16.04
N ILE A 12 -3.66 19.79 16.12
CA ILE A 12 -5.09 19.65 16.39
C ILE A 12 -5.21 19.32 17.88
N ASP A 13 -5.42 20.36 18.67
CA ASP A 13 -5.74 20.25 20.09
C ASP A 13 -7.16 19.70 20.25
N PHE A 14 -7.31 18.43 20.63
CA PHE A 14 -8.59 17.79 20.92
C PHE A 14 -9.01 18.14 22.36
N SER A 15 -9.52 19.37 22.54
CA SER A 15 -10.29 19.69 23.74
C SER A 15 -11.79 19.57 23.44
N PRO A 16 -12.59 18.84 24.24
CA PRO A 16 -14.01 18.66 23.99
C PRO A 16 -14.78 19.89 24.50
N ALA A 17 -14.93 20.93 23.68
CA ALA A 17 -15.81 22.06 23.97
C ALA A 17 -16.69 22.37 22.75
N ARG A 18 -17.97 22.11 22.94
CA ARG A 18 -19.14 22.47 22.13
C ARG A 18 -18.99 23.77 21.32
N GLY A 19 -19.16 23.68 20.01
CA GLY A 19 -19.33 24.83 19.13
C GLY A 19 -20.04 24.46 17.84
N VAL A 20 -21.33 24.78 17.77
CA VAL A 20 -22.16 24.70 16.57
C VAL A 20 -21.67 25.74 15.57
N PHE A 21 -21.18 25.31 14.41
CA PHE A 21 -20.90 26.20 13.28
C PHE A 21 -22.10 26.25 12.34
N LEU A 22 -22.80 27.38 12.34
CA LEU A 22 -23.81 27.76 11.34
C LEU A 22 -23.09 28.20 10.05
N ILE A 23 -23.24 27.42 8.99
CA ILE A 23 -22.80 27.82 7.64
C ILE A 23 -23.86 28.72 7.03
N GLN A 24 -23.56 30.01 6.89
CA GLN A 24 -24.37 30.93 6.07
C GLN A 24 -24.21 30.58 4.58
N LYS A 25 -25.34 30.27 3.94
CA LYS A 25 -25.46 30.19 2.49
C LYS A 25 -25.39 31.57 1.87
N ASN A 26 -24.33 31.91 1.17
CA ASN A 26 -24.35 32.99 0.20
C ASN A 26 -24.63 32.48 -1.20
N LYS A 27 -25.64 33.12 -1.83
CA LYS A 27 -26.16 32.84 -3.16
C LYS A 27 -25.27 33.47 -4.24
N SER A 28 -25.18 32.69 -5.32
CA SER A 28 -25.11 33.08 -6.75
C SER A 28 -23.90 33.90 -7.25
N SER A 29 -23.08 33.24 -8.07
CA SER A 29 -22.75 33.77 -9.40
C SER A 29 -22.51 32.59 -10.34
N SER A 30 -23.21 32.61 -11.47
CA SER A 30 -23.16 31.65 -12.56
C SER A 30 -21.81 31.71 -13.28
N LEU A 31 -21.05 30.62 -13.23
CA LEU A 31 -19.94 30.35 -14.16
C LEU A 31 -20.34 29.16 -15.03
N GLN A 32 -20.47 29.44 -16.32
CA GLN A 32 -20.68 28.43 -17.36
C GLN A 32 -19.61 27.36 -17.29
N ALA A 33 -20.04 26.11 -17.18
CA ALA A 33 -19.18 24.96 -17.26
C ALA A 33 -18.76 24.72 -18.71
N ASP A 34 -17.50 24.94 -19.00
CA ASP A 34 -16.86 24.49 -20.23
C ASP A 34 -16.68 22.96 -20.15
N SER A 35 -17.53 22.23 -20.90
CA SER A 35 -17.53 20.78 -20.93
C SER A 35 -16.54 20.26 -21.96
N THR A 36 -15.25 20.26 -21.62
CA THR A 36 -14.30 19.39 -22.31
C THR A 36 -14.28 18.03 -21.62
N VAL A 37 -15.17 17.16 -22.05
CA VAL A 37 -15.14 15.73 -21.71
C VAL A 37 -13.88 15.14 -22.31
N VAL A 38 -12.89 14.84 -21.46
CA VAL A 38 -11.76 14.00 -21.82
C VAL A 38 -12.31 12.59 -22.03
N PRO A 39 -12.15 11.93 -23.20
CA PRO A 39 -12.62 10.57 -23.40
C PRO A 39 -11.95 9.67 -22.38
N GLY A 40 -12.75 9.08 -21.47
CA GLY A 40 -12.29 8.10 -20.52
C GLY A 40 -11.82 6.85 -21.26
N ALA A 41 -10.52 6.60 -21.27
CA ALA A 41 -10.02 5.26 -21.52
C ALA A 41 -10.71 4.34 -20.50
N GLU A 42 -11.35 3.28 -20.95
CA GLU A 42 -11.92 2.25 -20.09
C GLU A 42 -10.81 1.73 -19.14
N ARG A 43 -10.86 2.14 -17.89
CA ARG A 43 -9.91 1.72 -16.86
C ARG A 43 -10.29 0.31 -16.43
N ARG A 44 -9.77 -0.67 -17.15
CA ARG A 44 -9.96 -2.07 -16.76
C ARG A 44 -9.02 -2.36 -15.60
N ILE A 45 -9.59 -2.56 -14.40
CA ILE A 45 -8.91 -3.32 -13.35
C ILE A 45 -8.59 -4.67 -14.02
N PRO A 46 -7.34 -5.17 -14.00
CA PRO A 46 -7.05 -6.49 -14.52
C PRO A 46 -7.57 -7.56 -13.56
N LEU A 47 -8.90 -7.64 -13.42
CA LEU A 47 -9.60 -8.74 -12.81
C LEU A 47 -9.71 -9.85 -13.86
N LEU A 48 -9.59 -11.08 -13.43
CA LEU A 48 -9.78 -12.24 -14.29
C LEU A 48 -11.19 -12.12 -14.91
N HIS A 49 -11.26 -11.93 -16.23
CA HIS A 49 -12.54 -11.87 -16.95
C HIS A 49 -13.08 -13.29 -17.14
N GLY A 50 -13.95 -13.72 -16.23
CA GLY A 50 -14.66 -14.99 -16.32
C GLY A 50 -15.75 -15.09 -15.25
N THR A 51 -16.74 -15.96 -15.47
CA THR A 51 -17.83 -16.25 -14.52
C THR A 51 -17.33 -16.80 -13.17
N ASP A 52 -16.04 -17.14 -13.07
CA ASP A 52 -15.39 -17.75 -11.89
C ASP A 52 -14.40 -16.80 -11.19
N ASP A 53 -14.45 -15.46 -11.44
CA ASP A 53 -13.61 -14.51 -10.71
C ASP A 53 -14.01 -14.47 -9.23
N PRO A 54 -13.13 -14.87 -8.29
CA PRO A 54 -13.42 -14.89 -6.85
C PRO A 54 -13.63 -13.50 -6.26
N PHE A 55 -13.35 -12.44 -6.99
CA PHE A 55 -13.48 -11.03 -6.58
C PHE A 55 -14.68 -10.32 -7.19
N SER A 56 -15.43 -11.01 -8.05
CA SER A 56 -16.65 -10.48 -8.67
C SER A 56 -17.64 -9.91 -7.64
N CYS A 57 -17.66 -10.49 -6.45
CA CYS A 57 -18.53 -10.06 -5.35
C CYS A 57 -18.23 -8.65 -4.79
N VAL A 58 -17.07 -8.07 -5.08
CA VAL A 58 -16.69 -6.69 -4.67
C VAL A 58 -16.37 -5.79 -5.87
N SER A 59 -16.61 -6.22 -7.09
CA SER A 59 -16.25 -5.49 -8.30
C SER A 59 -16.94 -4.12 -8.39
N GLU A 60 -18.23 -4.03 -8.08
CA GLU A 60 -18.99 -2.76 -8.06
C GLU A 60 -18.43 -1.81 -6.98
N SER A 61 -18.13 -2.33 -5.79
CA SER A 61 -17.53 -1.53 -4.71
C SER A 61 -16.13 -1.05 -5.06
N LEU A 62 -15.32 -1.86 -5.75
CA LEU A 62 -14.01 -1.46 -6.26
C LEU A 62 -14.12 -0.37 -7.33
N GLN A 63 -15.14 -0.43 -8.19
CA GLN A 63 -15.41 0.64 -9.15
C GLN A 63 -15.75 1.95 -8.43
N LEU A 64 -16.56 1.92 -7.39
CA LEU A 64 -16.84 3.11 -6.57
C LEU A 64 -15.60 3.67 -5.89
N VAL A 65 -14.67 2.81 -5.45
CA VAL A 65 -13.36 3.25 -4.94
C VAL A 65 -12.57 3.99 -6.03
N GLU A 66 -12.51 3.47 -7.26
CA GLU A 66 -11.83 4.16 -8.38
C GLU A 66 -12.46 5.53 -8.67
N GLU A 67 -13.79 5.62 -8.69
CA GLU A 67 -14.50 6.89 -8.86
C GLU A 67 -14.19 7.87 -7.73
N ASN A 68 -14.11 7.40 -6.48
CA ASN A 68 -13.73 8.21 -5.34
C ASN A 68 -12.29 8.69 -5.45
N LEU A 69 -11.34 7.83 -5.84
CA LEU A 69 -9.94 8.21 -6.06
C LEU A 69 -9.82 9.33 -7.08
N VAL A 70 -10.52 9.22 -8.23
CA VAL A 70 -10.53 10.25 -9.27
C VAL A 70 -11.15 11.56 -8.78
N ARG A 71 -12.17 11.50 -7.92
CA ARG A 71 -12.79 12.70 -7.34
C ARG A 71 -11.91 13.34 -6.26
N ALA A 72 -11.29 12.53 -5.41
CA ALA A 72 -10.47 12.98 -4.29
C ALA A 72 -9.28 13.85 -4.73
N VAL A 73 -8.68 13.52 -5.88
CA VAL A 73 -7.49 14.25 -6.37
C VAL A 73 -7.80 15.58 -7.04
N ARG A 74 -9.07 15.93 -7.20
CA ARG A 74 -9.45 17.23 -7.77
C ARG A 74 -9.10 18.35 -6.78
N SER A 75 -8.41 19.36 -7.29
CA SER A 75 -7.98 20.55 -6.53
C SER A 75 -8.24 21.81 -7.36
N ARG A 76 -8.31 22.95 -6.68
CA ARG A 76 -8.28 24.27 -7.34
C ARG A 76 -6.91 24.51 -7.99
N GLU A 77 -5.84 23.96 -7.38
CA GLU A 77 -4.50 23.97 -7.93
C GLU A 77 -4.36 22.81 -8.92
N LEU A 78 -4.34 23.13 -10.21
CA LEU A 78 -4.32 22.14 -11.28
C LEU A 78 -3.11 21.21 -11.25
N ASP A 79 -1.97 21.69 -10.77
CA ASP A 79 -0.76 20.90 -10.65
C ASP A 79 -0.93 19.76 -9.63
N LEU A 80 -1.60 19.99 -8.48
CA LEU A 80 -1.93 18.91 -7.53
C LEU A 80 -2.78 17.83 -8.19
N THR A 81 -3.83 18.24 -8.92
CA THR A 81 -4.68 17.29 -9.66
C THR A 81 -3.87 16.50 -10.68
N ARG A 82 -3.02 17.17 -11.46
CA ARG A 82 -2.22 16.57 -12.53
C ARG A 82 -1.21 15.56 -12.00
N ILE A 83 -0.51 15.90 -10.90
CA ILE A 83 0.51 15.02 -10.31
C ILE A 83 -0.15 13.81 -9.64
N ALA A 84 -1.19 14.01 -8.84
CA ALA A 84 -1.91 12.92 -8.20
C ALA A 84 -2.56 11.98 -9.22
N SER A 85 -3.19 12.53 -10.28
CA SER A 85 -3.76 11.73 -11.37
C SER A 85 -2.69 10.94 -12.12
N HIS A 86 -1.48 11.45 -12.31
CA HIS A 86 -0.40 10.76 -12.98
C HIS A 86 -0.11 9.39 -12.33
N LEU A 87 -0.14 9.31 -10.99
CA LEU A 87 0.06 8.04 -10.28
C LEU A 87 -1.20 7.17 -10.24
N ILE A 88 -2.38 7.74 -9.97
CA ILE A 88 -3.65 6.99 -9.93
C ILE A 88 -3.95 6.37 -11.28
N ASP A 89 -3.76 7.14 -12.38
CA ASP A 89 -3.98 6.69 -13.76
C ASP A 89 -2.95 5.67 -14.25
N SER A 90 -1.86 5.48 -13.51
CA SER A 90 -0.93 4.38 -13.75
C SER A 90 -1.49 3.03 -13.32
N GLY A 91 -2.68 3.01 -12.75
CA GLY A 91 -3.39 1.82 -12.32
C GLY A 91 -2.84 1.21 -11.03
N GLY A 92 -3.29 0.02 -10.71
CA GLY A 92 -2.87 -0.74 -9.54
C GLY A 92 -3.80 -1.94 -9.34
N LYS A 93 -3.33 -2.97 -8.63
CA LYS A 93 -4.12 -4.18 -8.35
C LYS A 93 -5.19 -3.95 -7.26
N ARG A 94 -5.18 -2.80 -6.59
CA ARG A 94 -6.12 -2.41 -5.51
C ARG A 94 -6.29 -3.48 -4.43
N VAL A 95 -5.22 -4.18 -4.10
CA VAL A 95 -5.26 -5.30 -3.14
C VAL A 95 -5.67 -4.82 -1.74
N ARG A 96 -5.20 -3.63 -1.31
CA ARG A 96 -5.57 -3.05 -0.01
C ARG A 96 -7.05 -2.69 0.08
N PRO A 97 -7.64 -1.93 -0.86
CA PRO A 97 -9.08 -1.76 -0.95
C PRO A 97 -9.86 -3.07 -0.97
N MET A 98 -9.39 -4.07 -1.74
CA MET A 98 -10.04 -5.37 -1.86
C MET A 98 -10.11 -6.10 -0.52
N VAL A 99 -9.02 -6.10 0.27
CA VAL A 99 -9.01 -6.66 1.63
C VAL A 99 -10.02 -5.97 2.52
N THR A 100 -10.06 -4.64 2.49
CA THR A 100 -10.98 -3.83 3.30
C THR A 100 -12.44 -4.14 2.97
N LEU A 101 -12.80 -4.16 1.69
CA LEU A 101 -14.14 -4.47 1.23
C LEU A 101 -14.56 -5.90 1.58
N LEU A 102 -13.70 -6.87 1.27
CA LEU A 102 -13.97 -8.29 1.54
C LEU A 102 -14.15 -8.55 3.03
N ALA A 103 -13.32 -7.94 3.89
CA ALA A 103 -13.46 -8.06 5.34
C ALA A 103 -14.81 -7.52 5.81
N TYR A 104 -15.19 -6.32 5.38
CA TYR A 104 -16.48 -5.72 5.75
C TYR A 104 -17.68 -6.59 5.36
N PHE A 105 -17.74 -7.02 4.11
CA PHE A 105 -18.87 -7.83 3.64
C PHE A 105 -18.86 -9.26 4.19
N ALA A 106 -17.70 -9.81 4.56
CA ALA A 106 -17.61 -11.12 5.20
C ALA A 106 -18.31 -11.16 6.57
N PHE A 107 -18.40 -10.03 7.26
CA PHE A 107 -19.13 -9.86 8.51
C PHE A 107 -20.56 -9.32 8.33
N GLY A 108 -21.08 -9.28 7.09
CA GLY A 108 -22.46 -8.89 6.81
C GLY A 108 -22.70 -7.39 6.76
N GLY A 109 -21.67 -6.60 6.53
CA GLY A 109 -21.80 -5.16 6.33
C GLY A 109 -22.78 -4.80 5.20
N GLN A 110 -23.63 -3.76 5.42
CA GLN A 110 -24.72 -3.39 4.52
C GLN A 110 -24.54 -2.03 3.87
N ARG A 111 -23.79 -1.12 4.49
CA ARG A 111 -23.64 0.27 4.04
C ARG A 111 -22.41 0.40 3.14
N THR A 112 -22.58 0.08 1.87
CA THR A 112 -21.50 0.05 0.87
C THR A 112 -20.71 1.36 0.82
N GLN A 113 -21.35 2.53 0.94
CA GLN A 113 -20.66 3.81 0.88
C GLN A 113 -19.63 3.98 2.01
N ASP A 114 -19.96 3.54 3.23
CA ASP A 114 -19.07 3.69 4.38
C ASP A 114 -17.75 2.92 4.15
N ILE A 115 -17.84 1.67 3.69
CA ILE A 115 -16.64 0.85 3.46
C ILE A 115 -15.89 1.28 2.20
N VAL A 116 -16.56 1.79 1.19
CA VAL A 116 -15.93 2.38 0.00
C VAL A 116 -15.12 3.63 0.39
N ASP A 117 -15.63 4.47 1.29
CA ASP A 117 -14.92 5.64 1.80
C ASP A 117 -13.62 5.22 2.53
N ILE A 118 -13.68 4.21 3.40
CA ILE A 118 -12.49 3.68 4.10
C ILE A 118 -11.50 3.02 3.13
N ALA A 119 -11.98 2.20 2.20
CA ALA A 119 -11.14 1.57 1.18
C ALA A 119 -10.43 2.63 0.31
N THR A 120 -11.12 3.75 0.03
CA THR A 120 -10.55 4.91 -0.66
C THR A 120 -9.48 5.58 0.19
N ALA A 121 -9.73 5.81 1.49
CA ALA A 121 -8.74 6.40 2.41
C ALA A 121 -7.45 5.56 2.46
N ILE A 122 -7.57 4.24 2.63
CA ILE A 122 -6.43 3.30 2.64
C ILE A 122 -5.62 3.39 1.35
N GLU A 123 -6.27 3.46 0.18
CA GLU A 123 -5.55 3.55 -1.10
C GLU A 123 -4.95 4.94 -1.33
N LEU A 124 -5.56 6.02 -0.83
CA LEU A 124 -4.98 7.36 -0.86
C LEU A 124 -3.72 7.45 -0.01
N ILE A 125 -3.73 6.88 1.21
CA ILE A 125 -2.55 6.79 2.06
C ILE A 125 -1.44 6.03 1.32
N HIS A 126 -1.75 4.85 0.76
CA HIS A 126 -0.78 4.09 -0.02
C HIS A 126 -0.25 4.89 -1.22
N THR A 127 -1.11 5.61 -1.94
CA THR A 127 -0.70 6.42 -3.10
C THR A 127 0.21 7.57 -2.67
N ALA A 128 -0.06 8.19 -1.50
CA ALA A 128 0.79 9.22 -0.92
C ALA A 128 2.18 8.67 -0.58
N THR A 129 2.26 7.49 0.06
CA THR A 129 3.56 6.88 0.36
C THR A 129 4.36 6.59 -0.91
N LEU A 130 3.73 6.13 -1.99
CA LEU A 130 4.43 5.90 -3.26
C LEU A 130 5.03 7.17 -3.86
N LEU A 131 4.41 8.36 -3.68
CA LEU A 131 4.99 9.63 -4.12
C LEU A 131 6.20 10.01 -3.26
N HIS A 132 6.13 9.78 -1.96
CA HIS A 132 7.25 10.05 -1.04
C HIS A 132 8.39 9.05 -1.26
N ASP A 133 8.09 7.77 -1.45
CA ASP A 133 9.07 6.73 -1.77
C ASP A 133 9.84 7.06 -3.07
N ASP A 134 9.14 7.54 -4.13
CA ASP A 134 9.80 7.96 -5.38
C ASP A 134 10.84 9.07 -5.16
N ILE A 135 10.62 9.93 -4.15
CA ILE A 135 11.59 10.98 -3.78
C ILE A 135 12.74 10.41 -2.97
N ILE A 136 12.44 9.57 -1.97
CA ILE A 136 13.42 8.98 -1.04
C ILE A 136 14.39 8.09 -1.83
N ASP A 137 13.85 7.26 -2.73
CA ASP A 137 14.61 6.31 -3.53
C ASP A 137 15.23 6.96 -4.79
N GLY A 138 14.88 8.22 -5.10
CA GLY A 138 15.30 8.87 -6.35
C GLY A 138 14.80 8.16 -7.60
N ALA A 139 13.62 7.53 -7.52
CA ALA A 139 13.10 6.66 -8.56
C ALA A 139 12.84 7.40 -9.88
N GLU A 140 13.38 6.88 -10.99
CA GLU A 140 13.13 7.45 -12.32
C GLU A 140 11.83 6.95 -12.95
N THR A 141 11.42 5.75 -12.60
CA THR A 141 10.21 5.11 -13.18
C THR A 141 9.32 4.49 -12.11
N ARG A 142 8.01 4.51 -12.35
CA ARG A 142 6.99 3.86 -11.54
C ARG A 142 5.93 3.22 -12.45
N ARG A 143 5.68 1.92 -12.30
CA ARG A 143 4.68 1.17 -13.09
C ARG A 143 4.87 1.35 -14.61
N GLY A 144 6.11 1.31 -15.09
CA GLY A 144 6.45 1.45 -16.51
C GLY A 144 6.31 2.87 -17.08
N LYS A 145 6.04 3.87 -16.25
CA LYS A 145 6.00 5.29 -16.61
C LYS A 145 7.07 6.05 -15.87
N GLU A 146 7.40 7.24 -16.34
CA GLU A 146 8.24 8.19 -15.62
C GLU A 146 7.62 8.49 -14.24
N SER A 147 8.43 8.46 -13.16
CA SER A 147 7.94 8.73 -11.81
C SER A 147 7.45 10.17 -11.68
N ALA A 148 6.60 10.43 -10.69
CA ALA A 148 6.14 11.78 -10.40
C ALA A 148 7.32 12.70 -10.01
N PHE A 149 8.27 12.18 -9.22
CA PHE A 149 9.49 12.87 -8.83
C PHE A 149 10.32 13.31 -10.04
N LYS A 150 10.56 12.40 -10.99
CA LYS A 150 11.31 12.69 -12.23
C LYS A 150 10.60 13.72 -13.10
N LYS A 151 9.29 13.59 -13.26
CA LYS A 151 8.49 14.39 -14.19
C LYS A 151 8.14 15.78 -13.66
N PHE A 152 7.85 15.94 -12.38
CA PHE A 152 7.32 17.17 -11.79
C PHE A 152 8.26 17.78 -10.74
N GLY A 153 9.34 17.11 -10.40
CA GLY A 153 10.35 17.55 -9.44
C GLY A 153 9.96 17.32 -7.98
N LEU A 154 10.98 17.41 -7.13
CA LEU A 154 10.90 17.09 -5.69
C LEU A 154 9.79 17.87 -4.98
N LYS A 155 9.77 19.21 -5.09
CA LYS A 155 8.86 20.06 -4.31
C LYS A 155 7.40 19.75 -4.60
N SER A 156 7.03 19.64 -5.87
CA SER A 156 5.65 19.41 -6.29
C SER A 156 5.18 18.01 -5.92
N THR A 157 6.05 17.00 -6.06
CA THR A 157 5.75 15.61 -5.69
C THR A 157 5.56 15.48 -4.18
N LEU A 158 6.45 16.07 -3.37
CA LEU A 158 6.35 16.07 -1.91
C LEU A 158 5.00 16.64 -1.43
N VAL A 159 4.68 17.86 -1.88
CA VAL A 159 3.42 18.54 -1.49
C VAL A 159 2.19 17.79 -1.98
N THR A 160 2.28 17.07 -3.12
CA THR A 160 1.17 16.25 -3.61
C THR A 160 0.98 15.01 -2.73
N GLY A 161 2.04 14.40 -2.21
CA GLY A 161 1.93 13.34 -1.21
C GLY A 161 1.18 13.81 0.04
N ASP A 162 1.56 14.99 0.60
CA ASP A 162 0.87 15.59 1.74
C ASP A 162 -0.62 15.86 1.43
N PHE A 163 -0.91 16.36 0.22
CA PHE A 163 -2.27 16.59 -0.23
C PHE A 163 -3.11 15.29 -0.24
N LEU A 164 -2.54 14.16 -0.70
CA LEU A 164 -3.23 12.87 -0.69
C LEU A 164 -3.48 12.35 0.73
N PHE A 165 -2.56 12.55 1.67
CA PHE A 165 -2.79 12.24 3.08
C PHE A 165 -3.97 13.04 3.65
N ILE A 166 -4.03 14.34 3.38
CA ILE A 166 -5.17 15.18 3.80
C ILE A 166 -6.48 14.64 3.20
N LYS A 167 -6.46 14.26 1.91
CA LYS A 167 -7.63 13.67 1.27
C LYS A 167 -8.07 12.34 1.89
N ALA A 168 -7.12 11.50 2.30
CA ALA A 168 -7.45 10.27 3.02
C ALA A 168 -8.15 10.55 4.35
N PHE A 169 -7.68 11.54 5.11
CA PHE A 169 -8.33 11.95 6.36
C PHE A 169 -9.70 12.63 6.16
N GLU A 170 -9.97 13.27 5.01
CA GLU A 170 -11.33 13.73 4.66
C GLU A 170 -12.33 12.56 4.56
N PHE A 171 -11.88 11.37 4.12
CA PHE A 171 -12.70 10.17 4.09
C PHE A 171 -12.82 9.49 5.46
N ALA A 172 -11.71 9.25 6.14
CA ALA A 172 -11.68 8.58 7.44
C ALA A 172 -12.34 9.41 8.55
N GLY A 173 -12.23 10.74 8.50
CA GLY A 173 -12.79 11.66 9.50
C GLY A 173 -14.33 11.74 9.53
N LYS A 174 -15.03 11.02 8.65
CA LYS A 174 -16.49 10.89 8.69
C LYS A 174 -16.98 9.87 9.71
N PHE A 175 -16.06 9.08 10.25
CA PHE A 175 -16.34 7.97 11.18
C PHE A 175 -16.04 8.35 12.62
N ASP A 176 -16.25 7.40 13.53
CA ASP A 176 -15.98 7.61 14.94
C ASP A 176 -14.49 7.72 15.26
N GLU A 177 -14.18 8.13 16.47
CA GLU A 177 -12.82 8.33 16.97
C GLU A 177 -11.96 7.06 16.83
N THR A 178 -12.55 5.87 16.97
CA THR A 178 -11.85 4.59 16.86
C THR A 178 -11.27 4.40 15.47
N VAL A 179 -12.07 4.63 14.43
CA VAL A 179 -11.63 4.50 13.04
C VAL A 179 -10.57 5.54 12.68
N VAL A 180 -10.78 6.79 13.14
CA VAL A 180 -9.81 7.88 12.94
C VAL A 180 -8.48 7.54 13.61
N GLN A 181 -8.52 7.06 14.87
CA GLN A 181 -7.32 6.69 15.61
C GLN A 181 -6.55 5.55 14.91
N TRP A 182 -7.23 4.45 14.53
CA TRP A 182 -6.57 3.34 13.84
C TRP A 182 -5.97 3.75 12.49
N THR A 183 -6.62 4.68 11.79
CA THR A 183 -6.08 5.23 10.54
C THR A 183 -4.82 6.06 10.79
N ALA A 184 -4.83 6.87 11.86
CA ALA A 184 -3.66 7.66 12.28
C ALA A 184 -2.50 6.76 12.75
N ASP A 185 -2.81 5.71 13.53
CA ASP A 185 -1.82 4.71 13.96
C ASP A 185 -1.16 4.02 12.76
N ALA A 186 -1.93 3.68 11.72
CA ALA A 186 -1.40 3.12 10.49
C ALA A 186 -0.42 4.08 9.79
N CYS A 187 -0.74 5.37 9.71
CA CYS A 187 0.16 6.38 9.13
C CYS A 187 1.43 6.54 9.97
N THR A 188 1.31 6.49 11.30
CA THR A 188 2.45 6.53 12.22
C THR A 188 3.37 5.34 11.99
N LEU A 189 2.82 4.13 11.96
CA LEU A 189 3.57 2.90 11.69
C LEU A 189 4.28 2.94 10.33
N LEU A 190 3.60 3.42 9.28
CA LEU A 190 4.21 3.59 7.96
C LEU A 190 5.46 4.48 8.02
N THR A 191 5.36 5.64 8.67
CA THR A 191 6.45 6.59 8.79
C THR A 191 7.62 6.03 9.62
N GLU A 192 7.30 5.37 10.74
CA GLU A 192 8.29 4.69 11.58
C GLU A 192 8.98 3.54 10.81
N GLY A 193 8.21 2.78 10.02
CA GLY A 193 8.74 1.70 9.20
C GLY A 193 9.71 2.18 8.13
N GLU A 194 9.43 3.34 7.50
CA GLU A 194 10.32 3.97 6.54
C GLU A 194 11.65 4.39 7.17
N ILE A 195 11.60 5.06 8.31
CA ILE A 195 12.80 5.47 9.05
C ILE A 195 13.60 4.24 9.51
N LEU A 196 12.90 3.21 10.00
CA LEU A 196 13.54 1.97 10.44
C LEU A 196 14.26 1.26 9.27
N GLN A 197 13.62 1.18 8.10
CA GLN A 197 14.26 0.63 6.90
C GLN A 197 15.54 1.38 6.56
N GLY A 198 15.50 2.71 6.60
CA GLY A 198 16.67 3.56 6.32
C GLY A 198 17.87 3.28 7.24
N HIS A 199 17.66 2.88 8.50
CA HIS A 199 18.73 2.50 9.42
C HIS A 199 19.42 1.19 9.01
N PHE A 200 18.71 0.32 8.28
CA PHE A 200 19.24 -0.98 7.86
C PHE A 200 19.66 -1.02 6.40
N ASN A 201 19.46 0.05 5.64
CA ASN A 201 19.92 0.12 4.26
C ASN A 201 21.45 -0.08 4.22
N ARG A 202 21.92 -1.01 3.37
CA ARG A 202 23.33 -1.40 3.21
C ARG A 202 24.02 -1.91 4.47
N ASN A 203 23.26 -2.29 5.48
CA ASN A 203 23.77 -2.76 6.77
C ASN A 203 23.67 -4.29 6.86
N ARG A 204 24.82 -4.99 6.71
CA ARG A 204 24.85 -6.46 6.79
C ARG A 204 24.52 -7.02 8.18
N ALA A 205 24.44 -6.19 9.22
CA ALA A 205 24.03 -6.63 10.55
C ALA A 205 22.50 -6.77 10.68
N VAL A 206 21.75 -6.45 9.63
CA VAL A 206 20.29 -6.61 9.59
C VAL A 206 19.90 -8.08 9.80
N THR A 207 18.92 -8.31 10.65
CA THR A 207 18.39 -9.65 10.96
C THR A 207 17.03 -9.87 10.28
N VAL A 208 16.56 -11.13 10.28
CA VAL A 208 15.21 -11.45 9.81
C VAL A 208 14.15 -10.80 10.72
N GLU A 209 14.44 -10.66 12.01
CA GLU A 209 13.55 -9.99 12.96
C GLU A 209 13.43 -8.49 12.66
N ASP A 210 14.53 -7.80 12.34
CA ASP A 210 14.51 -6.40 11.90
C ASP A 210 13.70 -6.23 10.63
N TYR A 211 13.91 -7.10 9.64
CA TYR A 211 13.12 -7.14 8.41
C TYR A 211 11.62 -7.29 8.70
N LEU A 212 11.25 -8.23 9.55
CA LEU A 212 9.85 -8.45 9.92
C LEU A 212 9.23 -7.21 10.57
N GLU A 213 9.99 -6.51 11.40
CA GLU A 213 9.52 -5.28 12.04
C GLU A 213 9.33 -4.15 11.02
N ILE A 214 10.24 -4.00 10.05
CA ILE A 214 10.08 -3.06 8.93
C ILE A 214 8.81 -3.39 8.15
N VAL A 215 8.64 -4.64 7.73
CA VAL A 215 7.50 -5.07 6.90
C VAL A 215 6.16 -4.93 7.63
N LYS A 216 6.11 -5.25 8.93
CA LYS A 216 4.91 -5.05 9.75
C LYS A 216 4.47 -3.59 9.73
N ARG A 217 5.42 -2.65 9.91
CA ARG A 217 5.14 -1.22 9.97
C ARG A 217 4.90 -0.65 8.58
N LYS A 218 5.83 -0.79 7.65
CA LYS A 218 5.81 -0.13 6.33
C LYS A 218 4.73 -0.70 5.41
N THR A 219 4.53 -2.01 5.37
CA THR A 219 3.66 -2.65 4.39
C THR A 219 2.38 -3.23 4.99
N ALA A 220 2.50 -4.04 6.05
CA ALA A 220 1.36 -4.78 6.58
C ALA A 220 0.39 -3.89 7.37
N SER A 221 0.82 -2.73 7.88
CA SER A 221 -0.01 -1.79 8.65
C SER A 221 -1.31 -1.42 7.92
N LEU A 222 -1.26 -1.10 6.63
CA LEU A 222 -2.47 -0.76 5.87
C LEU A 222 -3.37 -1.98 5.58
N PHE A 223 -2.81 -3.16 5.42
CA PHE A 223 -3.61 -4.38 5.24
C PHE A 223 -4.34 -4.73 6.53
N HIS A 224 -3.64 -4.70 7.66
CA HIS A 224 -4.25 -5.01 8.95
C HIS A 224 -5.31 -3.98 9.34
N THR A 225 -5.01 -2.68 9.17
CA THR A 225 -5.97 -1.61 9.48
C THR A 225 -7.20 -1.69 8.58
N GLY A 226 -7.03 -1.92 7.27
CA GLY A 226 -8.16 -2.09 6.35
C GLY A 226 -9.06 -3.26 6.73
N ALA A 227 -8.50 -4.43 7.06
CA ALA A 227 -9.26 -5.60 7.50
C ALA A 227 -9.95 -5.36 8.85
N LYS A 228 -9.24 -4.79 9.82
CA LYS A 228 -9.73 -4.44 11.17
C LYS A 228 -10.92 -3.49 11.12
N VAL A 229 -10.75 -2.36 10.41
CA VAL A 229 -11.81 -1.35 10.25
C VAL A 229 -13.00 -1.91 9.50
N GLY A 230 -12.75 -2.72 8.46
CA GLY A 230 -13.82 -3.41 7.74
C GLY A 230 -14.69 -4.28 8.64
N ALA A 231 -14.07 -5.12 9.48
CA ALA A 231 -14.77 -5.95 10.45
C ALA A 231 -15.52 -5.12 11.50
N TYR A 232 -14.87 -4.07 12.03
CA TYR A 232 -15.45 -3.18 13.02
C TYR A 232 -16.71 -2.46 12.50
N LEU A 233 -16.63 -1.84 11.33
CA LEU A 233 -17.76 -1.14 10.73
C LEU A 233 -18.91 -2.07 10.32
N ALA A 234 -18.64 -3.35 10.08
CA ALA A 234 -19.67 -4.35 9.88
C ALA A 234 -20.37 -4.77 11.20
N GLY A 235 -19.93 -4.28 12.36
CA GLY A 235 -20.47 -4.62 13.66
C GLY A 235 -20.01 -6.00 14.18
N ALA A 236 -18.87 -6.50 13.74
CA ALA A 236 -18.32 -7.76 14.21
C ALA A 236 -17.98 -7.69 15.71
N HIS A 237 -18.11 -8.83 16.41
CA HIS A 237 -17.65 -8.95 17.80
C HIS A 237 -16.12 -8.72 17.87
N SER A 238 -15.63 -8.12 18.96
CA SER A 238 -14.22 -7.74 19.13
C SER A 238 -13.23 -8.86 18.80
N SER A 239 -13.50 -10.09 19.25
CA SER A 239 -12.65 -11.25 18.95
C SER A 239 -12.55 -11.56 17.44
N LEU A 240 -13.57 -11.24 16.67
CA LEU A 240 -13.57 -11.41 15.21
C LEU A 240 -12.90 -10.21 14.50
N VAL A 241 -12.95 -9.02 15.10
CA VAL A 241 -12.14 -7.87 14.66
C VAL A 241 -10.65 -8.20 14.78
N ASP A 242 -10.23 -8.82 15.91
CA ASP A 242 -8.86 -9.29 16.12
C ASP A 242 -8.43 -10.36 15.09
N GLU A 243 -9.34 -11.25 14.70
CA GLU A 243 -9.06 -12.22 13.62
C GLU A 243 -8.92 -11.57 12.24
N ALA A 244 -9.73 -10.56 11.94
CA ALA A 244 -9.61 -9.79 10.71
C ALA A 244 -8.28 -9.01 10.67
N GLU A 245 -7.91 -8.41 11.80
CA GLU A 245 -6.62 -7.74 12.00
C GLU A 245 -5.46 -8.71 11.76
N SER A 246 -5.50 -9.89 12.41
CA SER A 246 -4.50 -10.95 12.24
C SER A 246 -4.40 -11.42 10.78
N TYR A 247 -5.54 -11.55 10.09
CA TYR A 247 -5.55 -11.85 8.66
C TYR A 247 -4.79 -10.79 7.86
N GLY A 248 -5.15 -9.52 8.03
CA GLY A 248 -4.53 -8.41 7.29
C GLY A 248 -3.03 -8.31 7.53
N LEU A 249 -2.60 -8.45 8.80
CA LEU A 249 -1.20 -8.45 9.19
C LEU A 249 -0.41 -9.55 8.48
N ASN A 250 -0.85 -10.79 8.62
CA ASN A 250 -0.12 -11.94 8.07
C ASN A 250 -0.14 -11.98 6.55
N MET A 251 -1.25 -11.55 5.93
CA MET A 251 -1.34 -11.39 4.48
C MET A 251 -0.40 -10.30 3.97
N GLY A 252 -0.34 -9.14 4.64
CA GLY A 252 0.54 -8.04 4.27
C GLY A 252 2.02 -8.41 4.35
N ILE A 253 2.43 -9.17 5.39
CA ILE A 253 3.79 -9.69 5.52
C ILE A 253 4.10 -10.68 4.39
N ALA A 254 3.20 -11.65 4.11
CA ALA A 254 3.40 -12.60 3.03
C ALA A 254 3.47 -11.90 1.66
N PHE A 255 2.65 -10.87 1.46
CA PHE A 255 2.64 -10.06 0.25
C PHE A 255 4.00 -9.39 -0.01
N GLN A 256 4.59 -8.76 1.02
CA GLN A 256 5.90 -8.12 0.87
C GLN A 256 7.00 -9.13 0.60
N MET A 257 7.03 -10.26 1.34
CA MET A 257 8.02 -11.31 1.10
C MET A 257 7.98 -11.84 -0.33
N VAL A 258 6.80 -11.96 -0.91
CA VAL A 258 6.64 -12.39 -2.30
C VAL A 258 7.12 -11.30 -3.27
N ASP A 259 6.84 -10.02 -3.00
CA ASP A 259 7.36 -8.92 -3.82
C ASP A 259 8.90 -8.87 -3.79
N ASP A 260 9.54 -9.10 -2.63
CA ASP A 260 11.00 -9.17 -2.48
C ASP A 260 11.60 -10.37 -3.26
N ILE A 261 10.94 -11.53 -3.21
CA ILE A 261 11.37 -12.70 -4.00
C ILE A 261 11.28 -12.39 -5.49
N LEU A 262 10.20 -11.75 -5.94
CA LEU A 262 10.00 -11.37 -7.35
C LEU A 262 11.02 -10.34 -7.84
N ASP A 263 11.53 -9.47 -6.97
CA ASP A 263 12.61 -8.55 -7.35
C ASP A 263 13.92 -9.27 -7.68
N VAL A 264 14.12 -10.49 -7.14
CA VAL A 264 15.29 -11.33 -7.44
C VAL A 264 15.03 -12.26 -8.63
N VAL A 265 13.90 -13.00 -8.63
CA VAL A 265 13.68 -14.11 -9.59
C VAL A 265 12.70 -13.77 -10.72
N GLY A 266 12.02 -12.63 -10.65
CA GLY A 266 10.99 -12.25 -11.62
C GLY A 266 11.55 -11.96 -13.02
N HIS A 267 10.63 -11.84 -13.97
CA HIS A 267 10.94 -11.44 -15.35
C HIS A 267 10.51 -9.98 -15.58
N ILE A 268 11.35 -9.21 -16.25
CA ILE A 268 11.12 -7.78 -16.54
C ILE A 268 9.78 -7.55 -17.22
N ASP A 269 9.40 -8.45 -18.15
CA ASP A 269 8.14 -8.34 -18.89
C ASP A 269 6.89 -8.48 -18.01
N LEU A 270 7.00 -9.21 -16.88
CA LEU A 270 5.91 -9.42 -15.92
C LEU A 270 5.86 -8.34 -14.84
N LEU A 271 7.02 -7.81 -14.43
CA LEU A 271 7.15 -6.86 -13.34
C LEU A 271 7.03 -5.40 -13.80
N GLY A 272 7.34 -5.12 -15.06
CA GLY A 272 7.38 -3.75 -15.60
C GLY A 272 8.49 -2.87 -14.99
N LYS A 273 9.44 -3.47 -14.25
CA LYS A 273 10.63 -2.82 -13.67
C LYS A 273 11.84 -3.75 -13.78
N PRO A 274 13.07 -3.23 -13.81
CA PRO A 274 14.29 -4.04 -13.72
C PRO A 274 14.28 -4.89 -12.43
N ILE A 275 14.87 -6.09 -12.47
CA ILE A 275 15.11 -6.93 -11.29
C ILE A 275 16.32 -6.43 -10.50
N GLY A 276 16.40 -6.78 -9.21
CA GLY A 276 17.51 -6.41 -8.32
C GLY A 276 17.50 -4.92 -7.92
N MET A 277 16.33 -4.29 -7.92
CA MET A 277 16.22 -2.90 -7.45
C MET A 277 16.58 -2.78 -5.98
N ASP A 278 16.19 -3.73 -5.14
CA ASP A 278 16.54 -3.73 -3.71
C ASP A 278 18.06 -3.78 -3.48
N LEU A 279 18.82 -4.52 -4.29
CA LEU A 279 20.28 -4.49 -4.24
C LEU A 279 20.85 -3.14 -4.69
N ARG A 280 20.29 -2.52 -5.74
CA ARG A 280 20.75 -1.21 -6.23
C ARG A 280 20.53 -0.14 -5.18
N ASP A 281 19.37 -0.13 -4.56
CA ASP A 281 18.97 0.85 -3.55
C ASP A 281 19.57 0.52 -2.18
N GLY A 282 20.01 -0.73 -1.99
CA GLY A 282 20.54 -1.24 -0.72
C GLY A 282 19.44 -1.48 0.32
N ASN A 283 18.24 -1.80 -0.15
CA ASN A 283 17.11 -2.13 0.70
C ASN A 283 17.28 -3.53 1.33
N PRO A 284 16.93 -3.71 2.61
CA PRO A 284 17.04 -4.99 3.29
C PRO A 284 15.88 -5.93 2.93
N ALA A 285 15.85 -6.42 1.68
CA ALA A 285 14.86 -7.39 1.22
C ALA A 285 15.18 -8.81 1.71
N LEU A 286 14.16 -9.62 1.98
CA LEU A 286 14.33 -10.92 2.63
C LEU A 286 15.34 -11.86 1.94
N PRO A 287 15.32 -12.07 0.61
CA PRO A 287 16.32 -12.94 -0.04
C PRO A 287 17.75 -12.43 0.09
N ILE A 288 17.93 -11.11 0.11
CA ILE A 288 19.24 -10.47 0.29
C ILE A 288 19.75 -10.73 1.72
N ILE A 289 18.90 -10.47 2.73
CA ILE A 289 19.25 -10.70 4.15
C ILE A 289 19.65 -12.14 4.38
N LEU A 290 18.88 -13.10 3.89
CA LEU A 290 19.18 -14.53 4.07
C LEU A 290 20.54 -14.90 3.42
N SER A 291 20.81 -14.40 2.22
CA SER A 291 22.09 -14.63 1.54
C SER A 291 23.27 -13.95 2.25
N VAL A 292 23.06 -12.77 2.85
CA VAL A 292 24.05 -12.09 3.67
C VAL A 292 24.35 -12.89 4.96
N ILE A 293 23.31 -13.42 5.61
CA ILE A 293 23.44 -14.27 6.81
C ILE A 293 24.21 -15.56 6.49
N ASP A 294 23.98 -16.15 5.32
CA ASP A 294 24.72 -17.32 4.83
C ASP A 294 26.19 -17.00 4.50
N GLY A 295 26.57 -15.73 4.53
CA GLY A 295 27.95 -15.28 4.29
C GLY A 295 28.35 -15.23 2.82
N ASP A 296 27.40 -15.13 1.88
CA ASP A 296 27.68 -15.06 0.46
C ASP A 296 28.45 -13.78 0.08
N PRO A 297 29.72 -13.90 -0.40
CA PRO A 297 30.55 -12.74 -0.66
C PRO A 297 30.04 -11.85 -1.79
N ALA A 298 29.37 -12.42 -2.80
CA ALA A 298 28.83 -11.65 -3.93
C ALA A 298 27.67 -10.75 -3.47
N THR A 299 26.75 -11.31 -2.68
CA THR A 299 25.61 -10.57 -2.11
C THR A 299 26.09 -9.51 -1.11
N ILE A 300 26.99 -9.87 -0.18
CA ILE A 300 27.56 -8.92 0.78
C ILE A 300 28.23 -7.75 0.05
N GLY A 301 29.08 -8.05 -0.95
CA GLY A 301 29.80 -7.02 -1.69
C GLY A 301 28.91 -6.09 -2.49
N ALA A 302 27.79 -6.58 -3.05
CA ALA A 302 26.82 -5.76 -3.75
C ALA A 302 25.95 -4.94 -2.78
N PHE A 303 25.49 -5.55 -1.68
CA PHE A 303 24.59 -4.95 -0.71
C PHE A 303 25.23 -3.79 0.07
N GLU A 304 26.47 -3.96 0.56
CA GLU A 304 27.20 -2.91 1.29
C GLU A 304 27.73 -1.79 0.39
N ASN A 305 27.81 -2.01 -0.94
CA ASN A 305 28.33 -1.03 -1.86
C ASN A 305 27.32 0.10 -2.13
N GLY A 306 27.72 1.34 -1.89
CA GLY A 306 26.88 2.51 -2.14
C GLY A 306 26.45 2.69 -3.60
N LYS A 307 27.22 2.15 -4.55
CA LYS A 307 26.96 2.19 -6.00
C LYS A 307 27.41 0.89 -6.65
N PRO A 308 26.71 -0.24 -6.44
CA PRO A 308 27.11 -1.50 -7.06
C PRO A 308 27.03 -1.40 -8.59
N THR A 309 28.01 -1.98 -9.27
CA THR A 309 28.01 -2.09 -10.73
C THR A 309 27.00 -3.16 -11.18
N GLU A 310 26.52 -3.10 -12.43
CA GLU A 310 25.64 -4.13 -12.98
C GLU A 310 26.24 -5.55 -12.88
N ALA A 311 27.56 -5.68 -13.03
CA ALA A 311 28.24 -6.94 -12.87
C ALA A 311 28.17 -7.48 -11.43
N GLN A 312 28.31 -6.62 -10.43
CA GLN A 312 28.14 -7.00 -9.01
C GLN A 312 26.71 -7.38 -8.69
N ILE A 313 25.72 -6.61 -9.20
CA ILE A 313 24.31 -6.91 -9.02
C ILE A 313 23.97 -8.27 -9.63
N ASN A 314 24.35 -8.52 -10.88
CA ASN A 314 24.10 -9.79 -11.55
C ASN A 314 24.75 -10.97 -10.83
N ALA A 315 26.00 -10.84 -10.37
CA ALA A 315 26.67 -11.88 -9.61
C ALA A 315 25.96 -12.19 -8.28
N ALA A 316 25.47 -11.15 -7.58
CA ALA A 316 24.70 -11.32 -6.35
C ALA A 316 23.33 -11.99 -6.63
N LEU A 317 22.61 -11.54 -7.65
CA LEU A 317 21.33 -12.14 -8.04
C LEU A 317 21.49 -13.61 -8.43
N ASP A 318 22.52 -13.97 -9.18
CA ASP A 318 22.80 -15.35 -9.55
C ASP A 318 23.14 -16.22 -8.32
N SER A 319 23.91 -15.66 -7.38
CA SER A 319 24.23 -16.34 -6.13
C SER A 319 22.99 -16.58 -5.26
N ILE A 320 22.13 -15.56 -5.08
CA ILE A 320 20.88 -15.67 -4.34
C ILE A 320 19.94 -16.71 -4.99
N LYS A 321 19.84 -16.72 -6.34
CA LYS A 321 18.98 -17.68 -7.08
C LYS A 321 19.43 -19.12 -6.96
N THR A 322 20.74 -19.35 -6.92
CA THR A 322 21.32 -20.70 -6.87
C THR A 322 21.53 -21.22 -5.44
N GLY A 323 21.50 -20.31 -4.45
CA GLY A 323 21.63 -20.64 -3.02
C GLY A 323 20.33 -21.08 -2.35
N SER A 324 20.33 -21.16 -1.02
CA SER A 324 19.18 -21.54 -0.18
C SER A 324 18.15 -20.42 0.00
N SER A 325 18.58 -19.16 -0.14
CA SER A 325 17.87 -17.95 0.30
C SER A 325 16.46 -17.81 -0.31
N ILE A 326 16.29 -18.11 -1.60
CA ILE A 326 14.98 -18.07 -2.26
C ILE A 326 14.03 -19.12 -1.66
N GLN A 327 14.51 -20.34 -1.42
CA GLN A 327 13.68 -21.41 -0.88
C GLN A 327 13.28 -21.14 0.57
N GLU A 328 14.16 -20.54 1.35
CA GLU A 328 13.89 -20.11 2.73
C GLU A 328 12.89 -18.96 2.76
N ALA A 329 13.06 -17.94 1.91
CA ALA A 329 12.13 -16.84 1.76
C ALA A 329 10.72 -17.33 1.35
N LYS A 330 10.63 -18.28 0.39
CA LYS A 330 9.37 -18.93 0.00
C LYS A 330 8.75 -19.71 1.16
N SER A 331 9.55 -20.40 1.96
CA SER A 331 9.06 -21.15 3.12
C SER A 331 8.48 -20.22 4.18
N LEU A 332 9.14 -19.09 4.43
CA LEU A 332 8.70 -18.08 5.39
C LEU A 332 7.42 -17.39 4.90
N SER A 333 7.35 -16.97 3.65
CA SER A 333 6.14 -16.37 3.06
C SER A 333 4.93 -17.30 3.15
N LYS A 334 5.11 -18.60 2.86
CA LYS A 334 4.07 -19.63 3.01
C LYS A 334 3.64 -19.84 4.47
N ARG A 335 4.53 -19.62 5.45
CA ARG A 335 4.18 -19.68 6.87
C ARG A 335 3.21 -18.56 7.22
N TYR A 336 3.51 -17.31 6.87
CA TYR A 336 2.62 -16.17 7.10
C TYR A 336 1.29 -16.30 6.34
N ALA A 337 1.32 -16.74 5.09
CA ALA A 337 0.12 -17.01 4.34
C ALA A 337 -0.77 -18.09 5.01
N ARG A 338 -0.20 -19.12 5.62
CA ARG A 338 -0.95 -20.12 6.39
C ARG A 338 -1.58 -19.52 7.66
N GLU A 339 -0.90 -18.59 8.33
CA GLU A 339 -1.50 -17.89 9.48
C GLU A 339 -2.67 -16.99 9.03
N ALA A 340 -2.55 -16.26 7.92
CA ALA A 340 -3.68 -15.54 7.34
C ALA A 340 -4.86 -16.48 7.00
N LEU A 341 -4.61 -17.65 6.42
CA LEU A 341 -5.65 -18.64 6.14
C LEU A 341 -6.29 -19.23 7.40
N LYS A 342 -5.55 -19.35 8.52
CA LYS A 342 -6.13 -19.78 9.81
C LYS A 342 -7.11 -18.73 10.34
N ALA A 343 -6.75 -17.44 10.27
CA ALA A 343 -7.63 -16.36 10.68
C ALA A 343 -8.91 -16.32 9.82
N VAL A 344 -8.78 -16.42 8.49
CA VAL A 344 -9.94 -16.47 7.56
C VAL A 344 -10.90 -17.61 7.89
N LYS A 345 -10.42 -18.78 8.33
CA LYS A 345 -11.29 -19.93 8.66
C LYS A 345 -12.27 -19.63 9.80
N LYS A 346 -11.95 -18.69 10.68
CA LYS A 346 -12.79 -18.30 11.81
C LYS A 346 -13.91 -17.32 11.42
N LEU A 347 -13.81 -16.69 10.22
CA LEU A 347 -14.84 -15.80 9.71
C LEU A 347 -16.09 -16.58 9.25
N PRO A 348 -17.27 -15.95 9.27
CA PRO A 348 -18.50 -16.58 8.77
C PRO A 348 -18.37 -17.09 7.33
N PRO A 349 -18.92 -18.26 6.99
CA PRO A 349 -18.92 -18.77 5.63
C PRO A 349 -19.65 -17.82 4.68
N SER A 350 -18.96 -17.35 3.64
CA SER A 350 -19.52 -16.42 2.65
C SER A 350 -18.66 -16.40 1.38
N MET A 351 -19.18 -15.86 0.28
CA MET A 351 -18.38 -15.60 -0.92
C MET A 351 -17.22 -14.64 -0.64
N TYR A 352 -17.43 -13.67 0.25
CA TYR A 352 -16.41 -12.69 0.65
C TYR A 352 -15.27 -13.33 1.45
N ARG A 353 -15.58 -14.27 2.36
CA ARG A 353 -14.55 -15.09 3.03
C ARG A 353 -13.76 -15.92 2.01
N ASN A 354 -14.42 -16.46 0.98
CA ASN A 354 -13.73 -17.17 -0.10
C ASN A 354 -12.84 -16.22 -0.90
N GLY A 355 -13.27 -14.99 -1.15
CA GLY A 355 -12.45 -13.94 -1.76
C GLY A 355 -11.18 -13.65 -0.95
N LEU A 356 -11.28 -13.48 0.39
CA LEU A 356 -10.12 -13.32 1.26
C LEU A 356 -9.15 -14.51 1.17
N LYS A 357 -9.69 -15.74 1.13
CA LYS A 357 -8.88 -16.95 0.94
C LYS A 357 -8.19 -16.97 -0.42
N SER A 358 -8.89 -16.59 -1.48
CA SER A 358 -8.33 -16.52 -2.84
C SER A 358 -7.25 -15.45 -2.98
N LEU A 359 -7.35 -14.31 -2.27
CA LEU A 359 -6.28 -13.31 -2.24
C LEU A 359 -4.97 -13.89 -1.69
N VAL A 360 -5.03 -14.65 -0.60
CA VAL A 360 -3.83 -15.29 -0.04
C VAL A 360 -3.26 -16.30 -1.04
N GLN A 361 -4.12 -17.10 -1.69
CA GLN A 361 -3.68 -18.08 -2.67
C GLN A 361 -2.99 -17.41 -3.86
N LEU A 362 -3.57 -16.36 -4.42
CA LEU A 362 -2.96 -15.59 -5.51
C LEU A 362 -1.61 -14.98 -5.18
N ILE A 363 -1.36 -14.63 -3.90
CA ILE A 363 -0.06 -14.12 -3.47
C ILE A 363 0.98 -15.23 -3.49
N ILE A 364 0.62 -16.43 -3.01
CA ILE A 364 1.53 -17.57 -2.92
C ILE A 364 1.78 -18.20 -4.31
N ASP A 365 0.76 -18.24 -5.17
CA ASP A 365 0.79 -18.88 -6.46
C ASP A 365 1.32 -17.95 -7.57
N ARG A 366 1.78 -16.75 -7.25
CA ARG A 366 2.55 -15.95 -8.20
C ARG A 366 3.76 -16.76 -8.62
N ASP A 367 3.76 -17.17 -9.90
CA ASP A 367 4.84 -17.94 -10.49
C ASP A 367 6.17 -17.17 -10.38
N PHE A 368 7.15 -17.85 -9.79
CA PHE A 368 8.51 -17.38 -9.62
C PHE A 368 9.41 -17.90 -10.72
#